data_694f44ae41caad58f5d7678f0d5658c3
#
_entry.id   694f44ae41caad58f5d7678f0d5658c3
#
_cell.length_a   1.000
_cell.length_b   1.000
_cell.length_c   1.000
_cell.angle_alpha   90.00
_cell.angle_beta   90.00
_cell.angle_gamma   90.00
#
_symmetry.space_group_name_H-M   'P 1'
#
loop_
_entity.id
_entity.type
_entity.pdbx_description
1 polymer ?
#
loop_
_entity_poly.entity_id
_entity_poly.type
_entity_poly.pdbx_seq_one_letter_code
_entity_poly.pdbx_strand_id
1 'polypeptide(L)'
;MLVDYYRTGGIAGFDDRLVIFDNGVAVVSSKNVNQEIEINQTDIDRIVTLFNQSQFSILEANYSARPGNADLIKYTISYHNKTVNAEDSVIPPSLQPLIDELNRILTITT
;
A
#
# COMPACT_ATOMS: atom_id res chain seq x y z
N MET A 1 -7.93 12.89 -0.76
CA MET A 1 -7.07 11.74 -0.39
C MET A 1 -6.39 11.21 -1.64
N LEU A 2 -5.06 11.13 -1.63
CA LEU A 2 -4.32 10.65 -2.79
C LEU A 2 -4.21 9.13 -2.79
N VAL A 3 -3.80 8.54 -1.67
CA VAL A 3 -3.58 7.09 -1.54
C VAL A 3 -4.14 6.59 -0.22
N ASP A 4 -4.80 5.44 -0.25
CA ASP A 4 -5.16 4.69 0.95
C ASP A 4 -4.56 3.29 0.81
N TYR A 5 -3.63 2.95 1.68
CA TYR A 5 -2.91 1.68 1.65
C TYR A 5 -3.10 0.93 2.96
N TYR A 6 -3.53 -0.30 2.87
CA TYR A 6 -3.78 -1.15 4.02
C TYR A 6 -2.98 -2.45 3.88
N ARG A 7 -2.28 -2.83 4.94
CA ARG A 7 -1.49 -4.06 4.99
C ARG A 7 -1.92 -4.87 6.21
N THR A 8 -2.42 -6.08 5.97
CA THR A 8 -2.92 -6.95 7.05
C THR A 8 -2.40 -8.37 6.92
N GLY A 9 -2.41 -9.09 8.03
CA GLY A 9 -2.14 -10.53 8.08
C GLY A 9 -0.67 -10.87 8.18
N GLY A 10 -0.33 -12.05 7.69
CA GLY A 10 1.00 -12.61 7.84
C GLY A 10 1.23 -13.17 9.25
N ILE A 11 2.35 -13.89 9.41
CA ILE A 11 2.74 -14.45 10.71
C ILE A 11 2.96 -13.33 11.74
N ALA A 12 3.49 -12.20 11.30
CA ALA A 12 3.71 -11.04 12.16
C ALA A 12 2.42 -10.35 12.60
N GLY A 13 1.28 -10.68 11.99
CA GLY A 13 0.00 -10.09 12.32
C GLY A 13 -0.07 -8.60 11.99
N PHE A 14 0.32 -8.22 10.77
CA PHE A 14 0.27 -6.82 10.34
C PHE A 14 -1.15 -6.26 10.41
N ASP A 15 -1.25 -5.01 10.82
CA ASP A 15 -2.49 -4.23 10.82
C ASP A 15 -2.08 -2.77 10.67
N ASP A 16 -1.62 -2.43 9.46
CA ASP A 16 -1.02 -1.13 9.17
C ASP A 16 -1.82 -0.42 8.09
N ARG A 17 -2.02 0.88 8.27
CA ARG A 17 -2.69 1.73 7.29
C ARG A 17 -1.88 2.99 7.05
N LEU A 18 -1.76 3.35 5.79
CA LEU A 18 -1.12 4.59 5.35
C LEU A 18 -2.11 5.35 4.48
N VAL A 19 -2.50 6.54 4.91
CA VAL A 19 -3.34 7.44 4.11
C VAL A 19 -2.51 8.67 3.75
N ILE A 20 -2.37 8.94 2.46
CA ILE A 20 -1.63 10.10 1.96
C ILE A 20 -2.63 11.07 1.35
N PHE A 21 -2.58 12.31 1.82
CA PHE A 21 -3.42 13.39 1.32
C PHE A 21 -2.68 14.21 0.25
N ASP A 22 -3.43 14.92 -0.57
CA ASP A 22 -2.89 15.67 -1.70
C ASP A 22 -1.92 16.78 -1.29
N ASN A 23 -2.03 17.26 -0.05
CA ASN A 23 -1.16 18.32 0.48
C ASN A 23 0.17 17.82 1.05
N GLY A 24 0.49 16.51 0.90
CA GLY A 24 1.72 15.94 1.41
C GLY A 24 1.66 15.47 2.86
N VAL A 25 0.55 15.65 3.54
CA VAL A 25 0.35 15.09 4.88
C VAL A 25 -0.04 13.63 4.75
N ALA A 26 0.50 12.79 5.61
CA ALA A 26 0.12 11.38 5.69
C ALA A 26 -0.19 10.99 7.12
N VAL A 27 -1.13 10.07 7.26
CA VAL A 27 -1.47 9.46 8.54
C VAL A 27 -1.08 7.99 8.49
N VAL A 28 -0.26 7.57 9.44
CA VAL A 28 0.17 6.18 9.60
C VAL A 28 -0.51 5.62 10.84
N SER A 29 -1.21 4.51 10.67
CA SER A 29 -1.82 3.77 11.77
C SER A 29 -1.24 2.37 11.80
N SER A 30 -0.65 1.98 12.92
CA SER A 30 -0.09 0.65 13.10
C SER A 30 -0.47 0.15 14.48
N LYS A 31 -1.31 -0.89 14.54
CA LYS A 31 -1.87 -1.42 15.78
C LYS A 31 -2.53 -0.30 16.59
N ASN A 32 -1.96 0.09 17.73
CA ASN A 32 -2.55 1.11 18.59
C ASN A 32 -1.88 2.48 18.46
N VAL A 33 -1.02 2.66 17.46
CA VAL A 33 -0.26 3.89 17.25
C VAL A 33 -0.76 4.60 16.01
N ASN A 34 -1.13 5.88 16.16
CA ASN A 34 -1.49 6.75 15.06
C ASN A 34 -0.49 7.89 15.01
N GLN A 35 0.03 8.19 13.82
CA GLN A 35 1.05 9.20 13.67
C GLN A 35 0.80 10.00 12.40
N GLU A 36 0.88 11.32 12.50
CA GLU A 36 0.80 12.21 11.34
C GLU A 36 2.23 12.60 10.94
N ILE A 37 2.52 12.52 9.66
CA ILE A 37 3.83 12.86 9.11
C ILE A 37 3.67 13.73 7.87
N GLU A 38 4.75 14.41 7.49
CA GLU A 38 4.81 15.11 6.21
C GLU A 38 5.70 14.31 5.26
N ILE A 39 5.22 14.14 4.03
CA ILE A 39 5.97 13.48 2.96
C ILE A 39 6.45 14.58 2.01
N ASN A 40 7.74 14.56 1.68
CA ASN A 40 8.29 15.55 0.78
C ASN A 40 7.81 15.33 -0.66
N GLN A 41 7.92 16.39 -1.47
CA GLN A 41 7.40 16.36 -2.83
C GLN A 41 8.10 15.30 -3.69
N THR A 42 9.38 15.05 -3.45
CA THR A 42 10.13 14.02 -4.18
C THR A 42 9.51 12.63 -3.96
N ASP A 43 9.14 12.31 -2.73
CA ASP A 43 8.51 11.03 -2.42
C ASP A 43 7.09 10.94 -2.99
N ILE A 44 6.33 12.03 -2.94
CA ILE A 44 5.01 12.10 -3.58
C ILE A 44 5.13 11.84 -5.09
N ASP A 45 6.07 12.51 -5.75
CA ASP A 45 6.29 12.35 -7.19
C ASP A 45 6.69 10.91 -7.54
N ARG A 46 7.51 10.29 -6.70
CA ARG A 46 7.90 8.89 -6.88
C ARG A 46 6.70 7.96 -6.78
N ILE A 47 5.83 8.16 -5.79
CA ILE A 47 4.63 7.35 -5.61
C ILE A 47 3.71 7.49 -6.83
N VAL A 48 3.47 8.71 -7.30
CA VAL A 48 2.64 8.94 -8.49
C VAL A 48 3.26 8.25 -9.72
N THR A 49 4.57 8.36 -9.89
CA THR A 49 5.28 7.70 -10.99
C THR A 49 5.11 6.17 -10.93
N LEU A 50 5.22 5.59 -9.74
CA LEU A 50 5.06 4.14 -9.56
C LEU A 50 3.63 3.69 -9.85
N PHE A 51 2.62 4.49 -9.46
CA PHE A 51 1.24 4.18 -9.86
C PHE A 51 1.09 4.18 -11.38
N ASN A 52 1.65 5.17 -12.07
CA ASN A 52 1.59 5.24 -13.53
C ASN A 52 2.31 4.06 -14.19
N GLN A 53 3.49 3.71 -13.69
CA GLN A 53 4.27 2.58 -14.22
C GLN A 53 3.60 1.24 -13.98
N SER A 54 2.85 1.10 -12.89
CA SER A 54 2.11 -0.12 -12.60
C SER A 54 0.88 -0.32 -13.49
N GLN A 55 0.47 0.73 -14.22
CA GLN A 55 -0.78 0.74 -14.95
C GLN A 55 -1.97 0.41 -14.03
N PHE A 56 -2.00 1.06 -12.89
CA PHE A 56 -2.92 0.74 -11.79
C PHE A 56 -4.38 0.73 -12.25
N SER A 57 -4.76 1.64 -13.15
CA SER A 57 -6.14 1.78 -13.60
C SER A 57 -6.69 0.56 -14.35
N ILE A 58 -5.81 -0.27 -14.92
CA ILE A 58 -6.20 -1.47 -15.67
C ILE A 58 -5.94 -2.78 -14.93
N LEU A 59 -5.39 -2.70 -13.72
CA LEU A 59 -5.21 -3.91 -12.91
C LEU A 59 -6.56 -4.50 -12.50
N GLU A 60 -6.57 -5.80 -12.24
CA GLU A 60 -7.75 -6.44 -11.69
C GLU A 60 -7.98 -5.98 -10.25
N ALA A 61 -9.23 -6.13 -9.79
CA ALA A 61 -9.57 -5.73 -8.43
C ALA A 61 -8.99 -6.66 -7.37
N ASN A 62 -8.75 -7.92 -7.71
CA ASN A 62 -8.29 -8.92 -6.75
C ASN A 62 -7.25 -9.85 -7.33
N TYR A 63 -6.18 -10.06 -6.58
CA TYR A 63 -5.14 -11.04 -6.85
C TYR A 63 -5.02 -11.91 -5.60
N SER A 64 -5.75 -13.03 -5.58
CA SER A 64 -5.85 -13.90 -4.41
C SER A 64 -5.10 -15.20 -4.63
N ALA A 65 -4.37 -15.63 -3.61
CA ALA A 65 -3.68 -16.92 -3.61
C ALA A 65 -4.69 -18.07 -3.53
N ARG A 66 -4.22 -19.27 -3.88
CA ARG A 66 -5.05 -20.46 -3.79
C ARG A 66 -5.44 -20.73 -2.33
N PRO A 67 -6.65 -21.26 -2.09
CA PRO A 67 -7.06 -21.70 -0.75
C PRO A 67 -6.05 -22.67 -0.15
N GLY A 68 -5.83 -22.57 1.16
CA GLY A 68 -4.88 -23.41 1.88
C GLY A 68 -3.54 -22.74 2.16
N ASN A 69 -3.22 -21.61 1.54
CA ASN A 69 -2.08 -20.80 1.92
C ASN A 69 -2.46 -19.99 3.15
N ALA A 70 -1.88 -20.34 4.30
CA ALA A 70 -2.11 -19.63 5.55
C ALA A 70 -1.13 -18.48 5.71
N ASP A 71 -1.49 -17.48 6.51
CA ASP A 71 -0.61 -16.42 6.97
C ASP A 71 0.00 -15.55 5.88
N LEU A 72 -0.69 -15.39 4.76
CA LEU A 72 -0.27 -14.46 3.72
C LEU A 72 -0.60 -13.03 4.11
N ILE A 73 0.32 -12.11 3.77
CA ILE A 73 0.07 -10.68 3.92
C ILE A 73 -0.86 -10.24 2.79
N LYS A 74 -1.88 -9.46 3.14
CA LYS A 74 -2.82 -8.87 2.19
C LYS A 74 -2.56 -7.38 2.08
N TYR A 75 -2.55 -6.90 0.85
CA TYR A 75 -2.36 -5.48 0.53
C TYR A 75 -3.61 -4.97 -0.15
N THR A 76 -4.14 -3.85 0.35
CA THR A 76 -5.28 -3.16 -0.27
C THR A 76 -4.86 -1.74 -0.58
N ILE A 77 -4.90 -1.35 -1.85
CA ILE A 77 -4.45 -0.05 -2.31
C ILE A 77 -5.61 0.63 -3.04
N SER A 78 -5.97 1.83 -2.59
CA SER A 78 -6.98 2.66 -3.25
C SER A 78 -6.35 3.93 -3.79
N TYR A 79 -6.61 4.25 -5.05
CA TYR A 79 -6.04 5.39 -5.76
C TYR A 79 -6.95 5.72 -6.93
N HIS A 80 -7.32 7.02 -7.09
CA HIS A 80 -8.17 7.49 -8.17
C HIS A 80 -9.47 6.65 -8.32
N ASN A 81 -10.17 6.46 -7.22
CA ASN A 81 -11.45 5.72 -7.17
C ASN A 81 -11.34 4.25 -7.58
N LYS A 82 -10.15 3.69 -7.56
CA LYS A 82 -9.92 2.27 -7.82
C LYS A 82 -9.25 1.62 -6.62
N THR A 83 -9.71 0.42 -6.28
CA THR A 83 -9.13 -0.39 -5.21
C THR A 83 -8.60 -1.70 -5.79
N VAL A 84 -7.36 -2.03 -5.46
CA VAL A 84 -6.73 -3.30 -5.83
C VAL A 84 -6.35 -4.04 -4.56
N ASN A 85 -6.74 -5.31 -4.47
CA ASN A 85 -6.38 -6.21 -3.39
C ASN A 85 -5.40 -7.25 -3.93
N ALA A 86 -4.30 -7.47 -3.23
CA ALA A 86 -3.32 -8.48 -3.63
C ALA A 86 -2.80 -9.23 -2.41
N GLU A 87 -2.61 -10.54 -2.56
CA GLU A 87 -1.98 -11.36 -1.55
C GLU A 87 -0.51 -11.62 -1.94
N ASP A 88 0.32 -11.82 -0.94
CA ASP A 88 1.79 -11.79 -1.03
C ASP A 88 2.38 -12.67 -2.13
N SER A 89 1.82 -13.84 -2.35
CA SER A 89 2.37 -14.78 -3.34
C SER A 89 1.92 -14.53 -4.77
N VAL A 90 0.96 -13.60 -4.98
CA VAL A 90 0.36 -13.34 -6.31
C VAL A 90 0.32 -11.86 -6.64
N ILE A 91 1.27 -11.09 -6.16
CA ILE A 91 1.38 -9.66 -6.49
C ILE A 91 1.83 -9.53 -7.94
N PRO A 92 1.11 -8.76 -8.78
CA PRO A 92 1.60 -8.48 -10.13
C PRO A 92 2.99 -7.84 -10.09
N PRO A 93 3.93 -8.26 -10.96
CA PRO A 93 5.28 -7.71 -10.94
C PRO A 93 5.33 -6.18 -11.09
N SER A 94 4.41 -5.60 -11.86
CA SER A 94 4.34 -4.15 -12.04
C SER A 94 3.91 -3.41 -10.76
N LEU A 95 3.24 -4.09 -9.85
CA LEU A 95 2.75 -3.51 -8.61
C LEU A 95 3.77 -3.60 -7.47
N GLN A 96 4.70 -4.54 -7.55
CA GLN A 96 5.66 -4.79 -6.47
C GLN A 96 6.48 -3.56 -6.09
N PRO A 97 7.04 -2.78 -7.04
CA PRO A 97 7.80 -1.58 -6.68
C PRO A 97 6.98 -0.54 -5.91
N LEU A 98 5.69 -0.42 -6.24
CA LEU A 98 4.79 0.49 -5.53
C LEU A 98 4.56 0.02 -4.09
N ILE A 99 4.30 -1.27 -3.90
CA ILE A 99 4.13 -1.85 -2.56
C ILE A 99 5.40 -1.67 -1.74
N ASP A 100 6.57 -1.89 -2.33
CA ASP A 100 7.85 -1.72 -1.65
C ASP A 100 8.03 -0.27 -1.18
N GLU A 101 7.66 0.71 -2.00
CA GLU A 101 7.77 2.13 -1.62
C GLU A 101 6.79 2.50 -0.50
N LEU A 102 5.55 2.03 -0.57
CA LEU A 102 4.56 2.27 0.48
C LEU A 102 4.99 1.63 1.80
N ASN A 103 5.56 0.42 1.75
CA ASN A 103 6.10 -0.25 2.94
C ASN A 103 7.31 0.51 3.51
N ARG A 104 8.15 1.10 2.65
CA ARG A 104 9.28 1.92 3.11
C ARG A 104 8.78 3.10 3.95
N ILE A 105 7.75 3.78 3.49
CA ILE A 105 7.16 4.90 4.23
C ILE A 105 6.58 4.44 5.56
N LEU A 106 5.88 3.33 5.58
CA LEU A 106 5.37 2.74 6.83
C LEU A 106 6.51 2.45 7.81
N THR A 107 7.62 1.90 7.32
CA THR A 107 8.74 1.48 8.16
C THR A 107 9.47 2.65 8.80
N ILE A 108 9.68 3.75 8.07
CA ILE A 108 10.41 4.90 8.62
C ILE A 108 9.62 5.66 9.68
N THR A 109 8.33 5.42 9.80
CA THR A 109 7.46 6.09 10.77
C THR A 109 7.17 5.25 12.01
N THR A 110 7.54 4.00 11.96
CA THR A 110 7.41 3.07 13.10
C THR A 110 8.79 2.73 13.72
#